data_455e00abf65674152cb90d382e2c137f
#
_entry.id   455e00abf65674152cb90d382e2c137f
#
_cell.length_a   1.000
_cell.length_b   1.000
_cell.length_c   1.000
_cell.angle_alpha   90.00
_cell.angle_beta   90.00
_cell.angle_gamma   90.00
#
_symmetry.space_group_name_H-M   'P 1'
#
loop_
_entity.id
_entity.type
_entity.pdbx_description
1 polymer ?
#
loop_
_entity_poly.entity_id
_entity_poly.type
_entity_poly.pdbx_seq_one_letter_code
_entity_poly.pdbx_strand_id
1 'polypeptide(L)'
;MNFAPRPRRPTATRHLTPPHTPLSFTNRPHREPPEKDLQTVPDLTTLNPAQRSAVTAPDGPVLVVAGAGSGKTRVLTTRIAHLLENGVYPSQILAFTFTNKAAKEMKERVAAEVGEGKAPFWIGTFHATGLRILRADGSAIGVPNNFSIFDTDDQKRLLKDVLAELKIDPKQFTPNGTRAVISRWKNDDVSPEKAASLAGSFVDEKHAEIYAAYVKALAQCNALDFDDLILKTVHLLEQHEQVRLKYAARFRHVLVDEFQDTNPLQMVLVKLLTTVHGNLFVVGDDDQSIYSWRGARIENMLKFEEFFPGAHVFRLEQNYRSTGHILDAANEVIANNKHRKGKNLWTSGTRGDKLTEEEFHDDEDEAARLVDIVRTETAAGISRGDITVLYRTNAQSRVLEDALRRAHIAYQVVGSLHFYD
;
A
#
# COMPACT_ATOMS: atom_id res chain seq x y z
N MET A 1 64.13 10.68 11.65
CA MET A 1 64.35 10.46 10.21
C MET A 1 63.57 11.52 9.47
N ASN A 2 64.32 12.47 8.87
CA ASN A 2 63.81 13.64 8.15
C ASN A 2 63.25 13.24 6.79
N PHE A 3 62.08 13.71 6.42
CA PHE A 3 61.68 13.79 5.02
C PHE A 3 61.31 15.24 4.68
N ALA A 4 62.09 15.74 3.71
CA ALA A 4 62.00 17.08 3.14
C ALA A 4 60.88 17.22 2.13
N PRO A 5 60.33 18.45 1.90
CA PRO A 5 59.25 18.68 0.94
C PRO A 5 59.74 18.86 -0.50
N ARG A 6 58.98 18.37 -1.49
CA ARG A 6 59.23 18.53 -2.91
C ARG A 6 58.79 19.92 -3.44
N PRO A 7 59.46 20.47 -4.45
CA PRO A 7 59.24 21.82 -4.95
C PRO A 7 58.03 21.97 -5.89
N ARG A 8 57.42 23.15 -5.81
CA ARG A 8 56.34 23.61 -6.73
C ARG A 8 56.90 23.96 -8.11
N ARG A 9 56.16 23.59 -9.16
CA ARG A 9 56.40 24.02 -10.56
C ARG A 9 55.69 25.38 -10.79
N PRO A 10 56.27 26.24 -11.66
CA PRO A 10 55.74 27.58 -11.91
C PRO A 10 54.58 27.58 -12.93
N THR A 11 53.65 28.49 -12.68
CA THR A 11 52.51 28.88 -13.52
C THR A 11 52.98 29.70 -14.76
N ALA A 12 52.65 29.23 -15.96
CA ALA A 12 52.84 30.00 -17.19
C ALA A 12 51.57 30.78 -17.53
N THR A 13 51.72 32.10 -17.49
CA THR A 13 50.71 33.06 -17.99
C THR A 13 50.75 33.10 -19.53
N ARG A 14 49.66 32.77 -20.23
CA ARG A 14 49.50 33.03 -21.64
C ARG A 14 48.47 34.16 -21.85
N HIS A 15 48.93 35.30 -22.38
CA HIS A 15 48.11 36.34 -22.97
C HIS A 15 47.51 35.82 -24.28
N LEU A 16 46.19 35.92 -24.43
CA LEU A 16 45.52 35.71 -25.70
C LEU A 16 44.70 36.97 -26.05
N THR A 17 45.08 37.62 -27.12
CA THR A 17 44.34 38.64 -27.84
C THR A 17 43.21 38.01 -28.66
N PRO A 18 42.03 38.64 -28.81
CA PRO A 18 40.92 38.13 -29.61
C PRO A 18 41.03 38.51 -31.08
N PRO A 19 40.67 37.63 -32.02
CA PRO A 19 40.37 38.04 -33.40
C PRO A 19 38.86 38.26 -33.58
N HIS A 20 38.51 39.44 -34.05
CA HIS A 20 37.19 39.76 -34.62
C HIS A 20 36.97 39.00 -35.92
N THR A 21 35.96 38.19 -36.02
CA THR A 21 35.39 37.72 -37.29
C THR A 21 33.86 37.83 -37.22
N PRO A 22 33.20 38.43 -38.22
CA PRO A 22 31.74 38.61 -38.21
C PRO A 22 31.04 37.30 -38.54
N LEU A 23 30.13 36.89 -37.65
CA LEU A 23 29.26 35.73 -37.84
C LEU A 23 28.18 36.02 -38.89
N SER A 24 28.27 35.36 -40.03
CA SER A 24 27.21 35.28 -41.02
C SER A 24 26.01 34.50 -40.47
N PHE A 25 24.85 35.14 -40.45
CA PHE A 25 23.58 34.48 -40.17
C PHE A 25 23.19 33.55 -41.32
N THR A 26 23.44 32.26 -41.20
CA THR A 26 22.82 31.27 -42.08
C THR A 26 21.46 30.91 -41.52
N ASN A 27 20.42 31.12 -42.31
CA ASN A 27 19.05 30.67 -42.12
C ASN A 27 19.04 29.18 -41.76
N ARG A 28 18.78 28.83 -40.47
CA ARG A 28 18.40 27.47 -40.13
C ARG A 28 16.93 27.26 -40.52
N PRO A 29 16.59 26.15 -41.20
CA PRO A 29 15.20 25.84 -41.47
C PRO A 29 14.44 25.74 -40.18
N HIS A 30 13.23 26.31 -40.12
CA HIS A 30 12.27 26.11 -39.04
C HIS A 30 12.14 24.59 -38.78
N ARG A 31 12.63 24.13 -37.62
CA ARG A 31 12.20 22.82 -37.12
C ARG A 31 10.72 22.97 -36.84
N GLU A 32 9.91 22.22 -37.56
CA GLU A 32 8.54 21.96 -37.19
C GLU A 32 8.51 21.48 -35.73
N PRO A 33 7.53 21.95 -34.92
CA PRO A 33 7.37 21.43 -33.58
C PRO A 33 7.18 19.90 -33.68
N PRO A 34 7.75 19.12 -32.75
CA PRO A 34 7.59 17.66 -32.79
C PRO A 34 6.10 17.36 -32.88
N GLU A 35 5.74 16.43 -33.77
CA GLU A 35 4.40 15.88 -33.88
C GLU A 35 3.88 15.63 -32.48
N LYS A 36 2.66 16.12 -32.22
CA LYS A 36 1.95 15.85 -30.96
C LYS A 36 2.02 14.33 -30.74
N ASP A 37 2.76 13.91 -29.69
CA ASP A 37 2.71 12.53 -29.21
C ASP A 37 1.24 12.10 -29.22
N LEU A 38 0.95 11.07 -30.00
CA LEU A 38 -0.34 10.41 -30.01
C LEU A 38 -0.69 10.14 -28.54
N GLN A 39 -1.62 10.90 -27.98
CA GLN A 39 -2.17 10.64 -26.66
C GLN A 39 -2.79 9.26 -26.74
N THR A 40 -2.18 8.29 -26.07
CA THR A 40 -2.76 6.97 -25.95
C THR A 40 -4.00 7.10 -25.07
N VAL A 41 -5.17 7.22 -25.72
CA VAL A 41 -6.48 7.25 -25.06
C VAL A 41 -6.69 5.89 -24.39
N PRO A 42 -7.01 5.78 -23.07
CA PRO A 42 -7.33 4.49 -22.48
C PRO A 42 -8.45 3.82 -23.28
N ASP A 43 -8.18 2.62 -23.73
CA ASP A 43 -9.15 1.88 -24.52
C ASP A 43 -10.29 1.34 -23.63
N LEU A 44 -11.31 2.16 -23.43
CA LEU A 44 -12.50 1.79 -22.66
C LEU A 44 -13.32 0.66 -23.33
N THR A 45 -13.05 0.33 -24.60
CA THR A 45 -13.78 -0.74 -25.31
C THR A 45 -13.42 -2.12 -24.77
N THR A 46 -12.23 -2.25 -24.18
CA THR A 46 -11.75 -3.50 -23.56
C THR A 46 -12.34 -3.76 -22.16
N LEU A 47 -13.08 -2.80 -21.60
CA LEU A 47 -13.78 -2.93 -20.32
C LEU A 47 -15.17 -3.51 -20.51
N ASN A 48 -15.60 -4.38 -19.59
CA ASN A 48 -17.00 -4.78 -19.55
C ASN A 48 -17.91 -3.60 -19.14
N PRO A 49 -19.24 -3.68 -19.33
CA PRO A 49 -20.15 -2.57 -19.02
C PRO A 49 -20.04 -2.06 -17.57
N ALA A 50 -19.91 -2.95 -16.57
CA ALA A 50 -19.81 -2.58 -15.17
C ALA A 50 -18.47 -1.85 -14.87
N GLN A 51 -17.36 -2.37 -15.39
CA GLN A 51 -16.05 -1.73 -15.28
C GLN A 51 -16.05 -0.36 -15.95
N ARG A 52 -16.61 -0.26 -17.15
CA ARG A 52 -16.71 1.01 -17.88
C ARG A 52 -17.53 2.03 -17.11
N SER A 53 -18.70 1.63 -16.59
CA SER A 53 -19.53 2.53 -15.77
C SER A 53 -18.82 3.02 -14.53
N ALA A 54 -18.04 2.17 -13.86
CA ALA A 54 -17.22 2.57 -12.71
C ALA A 54 -16.10 3.55 -13.13
N VAL A 55 -15.38 3.26 -14.22
CA VAL A 55 -14.30 4.13 -14.72
C VAL A 55 -14.79 5.49 -15.14
N THR A 56 -15.98 5.60 -15.73
CA THR A 56 -16.58 6.86 -16.21
C THR A 56 -17.55 7.48 -15.19
N ALA A 57 -17.57 7.00 -13.95
CA ALA A 57 -18.42 7.54 -12.88
C ALA A 57 -18.23 9.06 -12.74
N PRO A 58 -19.29 9.82 -12.44
CA PRO A 58 -19.21 11.27 -12.24
C PRO A 58 -18.32 11.63 -11.04
N ASP A 59 -18.05 12.93 -10.87
CA ASP A 59 -17.42 13.47 -9.68
C ASP A 59 -18.27 13.17 -8.44
N GLY A 60 -17.63 13.00 -7.29
CA GLY A 60 -18.25 12.64 -6.02
C GLY A 60 -17.68 11.34 -5.44
N PRO A 61 -18.27 10.83 -4.36
CA PRO A 61 -17.83 9.59 -3.75
C PRO A 61 -18.33 8.38 -4.54
N VAL A 62 -17.41 7.46 -4.82
CA VAL A 62 -17.65 6.23 -5.59
C VAL A 62 -17.10 5.03 -4.82
N LEU A 63 -17.92 4.01 -4.64
CA LEU A 63 -17.53 2.72 -4.12
C LEU A 63 -17.63 1.64 -5.21
N VAL A 64 -16.55 0.97 -5.48
CA VAL A 64 -16.51 -0.20 -6.36
C VAL A 64 -16.34 -1.46 -5.51
N VAL A 65 -17.43 -2.20 -5.33
CA VAL A 65 -17.45 -3.51 -4.68
C VAL A 65 -17.05 -4.54 -5.73
N ALA A 66 -15.85 -5.09 -5.60
CA ALA A 66 -15.24 -5.86 -6.67
C ALA A 66 -14.72 -7.20 -6.14
N GLY A 67 -15.24 -8.30 -6.68
CA GLY A 67 -14.78 -9.63 -6.30
C GLY A 67 -13.36 -9.95 -6.74
N ALA A 68 -12.81 -11.05 -6.22
CA ALA A 68 -11.53 -11.56 -6.65
C ALA A 68 -11.51 -11.78 -8.18
N GLY A 69 -10.42 -11.39 -8.84
CA GLY A 69 -10.27 -11.58 -10.30
C GLY A 69 -11.22 -10.80 -11.20
N SER A 70 -11.99 -9.84 -10.65
CA SER A 70 -12.93 -8.99 -11.44
C SER A 70 -12.27 -7.76 -12.06
N GLY A 71 -10.97 -7.56 -11.86
CA GLY A 71 -10.23 -6.45 -12.44
C GLY A 71 -10.22 -5.17 -11.59
N LYS A 72 -10.26 -5.27 -10.25
CA LYS A 72 -10.12 -4.14 -9.31
C LYS A 72 -9.05 -3.14 -9.72
N THR A 73 -7.81 -3.61 -9.78
CA THR A 73 -6.65 -2.76 -10.11
C THR A 73 -6.77 -2.16 -11.51
N ARG A 74 -7.31 -2.91 -12.48
CA ARG A 74 -7.55 -2.41 -13.85
C ARG A 74 -8.52 -1.24 -13.84
N VAL A 75 -9.65 -1.36 -13.15
CA VAL A 75 -10.63 -0.26 -13.04
C VAL A 75 -10.00 0.96 -12.40
N LEU A 76 -9.18 0.80 -11.36
CA LEU A 76 -8.54 1.91 -10.67
C LEU A 76 -7.45 2.57 -11.54
N THR A 77 -6.60 1.82 -12.23
CA THR A 77 -5.57 2.38 -13.14
C THR A 77 -6.20 3.06 -14.34
N THR A 78 -7.23 2.44 -14.97
CA THR A 78 -7.93 3.05 -16.09
C THR A 78 -8.75 4.28 -15.66
N ARG A 79 -9.28 4.34 -14.39
CA ARG A 79 -9.88 5.57 -13.85
C ARG A 79 -8.86 6.69 -13.76
N ILE A 80 -7.66 6.43 -13.30
CA ILE A 80 -6.57 7.44 -13.26
C ILE A 80 -6.26 7.93 -14.68
N ALA A 81 -6.08 7.01 -15.62
CA ALA A 81 -5.82 7.36 -17.02
C ALA A 81 -6.96 8.20 -17.62
N HIS A 82 -8.21 7.80 -17.38
CA HIS A 82 -9.39 8.55 -17.84
C HIS A 82 -9.46 9.97 -17.24
N LEU A 83 -9.12 10.17 -15.97
CA LEU A 83 -9.07 11.49 -15.34
C LEU A 83 -8.00 12.36 -16.00
N LEU A 84 -6.80 11.81 -16.24
CA LEU A 84 -5.70 12.53 -16.90
C LEU A 84 -6.07 12.99 -18.30
N GLU A 85 -6.75 12.16 -19.08
CA GLU A 85 -7.24 12.51 -20.41
C GLU A 85 -8.31 13.59 -20.41
N ASN A 86 -9.16 13.57 -19.38
CA ASN A 86 -10.17 14.63 -19.20
C ASN A 86 -9.61 15.90 -18.56
N GLY A 87 -8.29 16.10 -18.62
CA GLY A 87 -7.61 17.34 -18.26
C GLY A 87 -7.33 17.52 -16.76
N VAL A 88 -7.46 16.45 -15.95
CA VAL A 88 -7.00 16.47 -14.55
C VAL A 88 -5.48 16.38 -14.54
N TYR A 89 -4.80 17.29 -13.89
CA TYR A 89 -3.34 17.27 -13.81
C TYR A 89 -2.85 16.13 -12.92
N PRO A 90 -1.70 15.47 -13.24
CA PRO A 90 -1.13 14.41 -12.41
C PRO A 90 -0.90 14.80 -10.94
N SER A 91 -0.63 16.10 -10.70
CA SER A 91 -0.44 16.64 -9.33
C SER A 91 -1.73 16.75 -8.51
N GLN A 92 -2.90 16.63 -9.15
CA GLN A 92 -4.22 16.70 -8.54
C GLN A 92 -4.80 15.32 -8.19
N ILE A 93 -4.07 14.25 -8.51
CA ILE A 93 -4.49 12.88 -8.24
C ILE A 93 -3.64 12.30 -7.12
N LEU A 94 -4.30 11.79 -6.09
CA LEU A 94 -3.70 11.02 -4.99
C LEU A 94 -4.28 9.61 -5.04
N ALA A 95 -3.42 8.59 -5.11
CA ALA A 95 -3.86 7.20 -5.07
C ALA A 95 -3.13 6.44 -3.96
N PHE A 96 -3.92 5.80 -3.10
CA PHE A 96 -3.46 4.97 -2.01
C PHE A 96 -3.48 3.50 -2.37
N THR A 97 -2.41 2.79 -1.99
CA THR A 97 -2.31 1.33 -2.02
C THR A 97 -1.87 0.80 -0.67
N PHE A 98 -2.05 -0.50 -0.44
CA PHE A 98 -1.70 -1.11 0.84
C PHE A 98 -0.19 -1.40 0.97
N THR A 99 0.50 -1.69 -0.13
CA THR A 99 1.93 -2.03 -0.13
C THR A 99 2.75 -1.20 -1.12
N ASN A 100 4.04 -1.03 -0.85
CA ASN A 100 4.95 -0.36 -1.77
C ASN A 100 5.07 -1.09 -3.12
N LYS A 101 4.98 -2.43 -3.13
CA LYS A 101 4.95 -3.23 -4.36
C LYS A 101 3.73 -2.89 -5.19
N ALA A 102 2.52 -2.86 -4.59
CA ALA A 102 1.29 -2.49 -5.29
C ALA A 102 1.35 -1.05 -5.82
N ALA A 103 1.93 -0.11 -5.05
CA ALA A 103 2.12 1.26 -5.50
C ALA A 103 3.03 1.37 -6.72
N LYS A 104 4.13 0.61 -6.76
CA LYS A 104 5.03 0.54 -7.90
C LYS A 104 4.33 -0.04 -9.12
N GLU A 105 3.66 -1.17 -8.96
CA GLU A 105 2.90 -1.82 -10.03
C GLU A 105 1.78 -0.92 -10.57
N MET A 106 1.06 -0.22 -9.71
CA MET A 106 0.03 0.74 -10.12
C MET A 106 0.63 1.88 -10.96
N LYS A 107 1.78 2.44 -10.56
CA LYS A 107 2.49 3.47 -11.33
C LYS A 107 2.89 2.98 -12.72
N GLU A 108 3.47 1.78 -12.79
CA GLU A 108 3.90 1.17 -14.05
C GLU A 108 2.71 0.94 -14.99
N ARG A 109 1.59 0.46 -14.47
CA ARG A 109 0.36 0.25 -15.25
C ARG A 109 -0.23 1.56 -15.74
N VAL A 110 -0.32 2.58 -14.89
CA VAL A 110 -0.79 3.91 -15.32
C VAL A 110 0.16 4.50 -16.36
N ALA A 111 1.48 4.41 -16.16
CA ALA A 111 2.46 4.90 -17.13
C ALA A 111 2.35 4.19 -18.49
N ALA A 112 2.04 2.91 -18.50
CA ALA A 112 1.81 2.14 -19.73
C ALA A 112 0.55 2.64 -20.50
N GLU A 113 -0.49 3.09 -19.78
CA GLU A 113 -1.72 3.60 -20.39
C GLU A 113 -1.60 5.05 -20.91
N VAL A 114 -0.87 5.92 -20.16
CA VAL A 114 -0.83 7.37 -20.46
C VAL A 114 0.51 7.90 -20.98
N GLY A 115 1.52 7.04 -21.03
CA GLY A 115 2.90 7.36 -21.38
C GLY A 115 3.79 7.66 -20.18
N GLU A 116 5.08 7.36 -20.34
CA GLU A 116 6.09 7.61 -19.31
C GLU A 116 6.15 9.10 -18.93
N GLY A 117 6.30 9.37 -17.64
CA GLY A 117 6.36 10.72 -17.08
C GLY A 117 5.02 11.42 -16.85
N LYS A 118 3.91 10.87 -17.33
CA LYS A 118 2.55 11.43 -17.13
C LYS A 118 1.83 10.82 -15.90
N ALA A 119 2.33 9.72 -15.34
CA ALA A 119 1.74 9.09 -14.16
C ALA A 119 1.80 10.01 -12.91
N PRO A 120 0.77 10.02 -12.08
CA PRO A 120 0.75 10.83 -10.86
C PRO A 120 1.91 10.51 -9.91
N PHE A 121 2.55 11.57 -9.38
CA PHE A 121 3.60 11.41 -8.38
C PHE A 121 3.08 10.86 -7.05
N TRP A 122 1.83 11.19 -6.69
CA TRP A 122 1.20 10.84 -5.42
C TRP A 122 0.46 9.49 -5.47
N ILE A 123 1.08 8.48 -6.08
CA ILE A 123 0.68 7.08 -5.92
C ILE A 123 1.61 6.46 -4.88
N GLY A 124 1.06 5.94 -3.80
CA GLY A 124 1.85 5.38 -2.70
C GLY A 124 1.02 4.78 -1.58
N THR A 125 1.68 4.31 -0.52
CA THR A 125 0.99 3.87 0.68
C THR A 125 0.54 5.06 1.53
N PHE A 126 -0.41 4.84 2.45
CA PHE A 126 -0.82 5.84 3.44
C PHE A 126 0.40 6.37 4.22
N HIS A 127 1.30 5.49 4.65
CA HIS A 127 2.52 5.85 5.37
C HIS A 127 3.47 6.72 4.53
N ALA A 128 3.68 6.37 3.27
CA ALA A 128 4.54 7.16 2.37
C ALA A 128 3.97 8.56 2.11
N THR A 129 2.65 8.67 2.00
CA THR A 129 1.97 9.96 1.86
C THR A 129 2.06 10.77 3.14
N GLY A 130 1.77 10.17 4.31
CA GLY A 130 1.90 10.81 5.61
C GLY A 130 3.34 11.31 5.86
N LEU A 131 4.34 10.48 5.57
CA LEU A 131 5.75 10.88 5.65
C LEU A 131 6.04 12.14 4.83
N ARG A 132 5.57 12.22 3.58
CA ARG A 132 5.78 13.39 2.71
C ARG A 132 5.11 14.65 3.26
N ILE A 133 3.87 14.52 3.75
CA ILE A 133 3.14 15.63 4.36
C ILE A 133 3.86 16.11 5.62
N LEU A 134 4.26 15.21 6.52
CA LEU A 134 4.97 15.55 7.75
C LEU A 134 6.34 16.18 7.48
N ARG A 135 7.10 15.69 6.48
CA ARG A 135 8.37 16.31 6.06
C ARG A 135 8.18 17.74 5.56
N ALA A 136 7.07 18.04 4.93
CA ALA A 136 6.79 19.36 4.37
C ALA A 136 6.21 20.34 5.40
N ASP A 137 5.26 19.91 6.21
CA ASP A 137 4.43 20.78 7.03
C ASP A 137 4.36 20.35 8.52
N GLY A 138 5.02 19.26 8.92
CA GLY A 138 4.95 18.72 10.30
C GLY A 138 5.45 19.67 11.40
N SER A 139 6.27 20.65 11.03
CA SER A 139 6.73 21.68 11.97
C SER A 139 5.58 22.46 12.61
N ALA A 140 4.42 22.55 11.97
CA ALA A 140 3.23 23.19 12.51
C ALA A 140 2.72 22.51 13.81
N ILE A 141 2.97 21.20 13.96
CA ILE A 141 2.63 20.43 15.18
C ILE A 141 3.89 20.01 15.97
N GLY A 142 5.01 20.71 15.77
CA GLY A 142 6.26 20.43 16.50
C GLY A 142 7.04 19.19 16.02
N VAL A 143 6.71 18.64 14.86
CA VAL A 143 7.45 17.53 14.22
C VAL A 143 8.53 18.13 13.31
N PRO A 144 9.84 18.02 13.64
CA PRO A 144 10.92 18.54 12.81
C PRO A 144 10.97 17.80 11.46
N ASN A 145 11.37 18.49 10.40
CA ASN A 145 11.43 17.89 9.05
C ASN A 145 12.50 16.81 8.87
N ASN A 146 13.45 16.69 9.81
CA ASN A 146 14.56 15.73 9.79
C ASN A 146 14.38 14.56 10.77
N PHE A 147 13.14 14.27 11.22
CA PHE A 147 12.88 13.16 12.14
C PHE A 147 13.35 11.80 11.58
N SER A 148 13.78 10.90 12.44
CA SER A 148 14.06 9.50 12.11
C SER A 148 12.77 8.67 12.11
N ILE A 149 12.74 7.58 11.35
CA ILE A 149 11.64 6.62 11.40
C ILE A 149 12.15 5.37 12.09
N PHE A 150 11.57 5.03 13.23
CA PHE A 150 11.91 3.82 13.97
C PHE A 150 11.14 2.64 13.43
N ASP A 151 11.88 1.62 13.00
CA ASP A 151 11.32 0.34 12.59
C ASP A 151 10.91 -0.51 13.79
N THR A 152 10.46 -1.75 13.53
CA THR A 152 10.01 -2.66 14.59
C THR A 152 11.12 -2.99 15.59
N ASP A 153 12.37 -3.09 15.18
CA ASP A 153 13.47 -3.46 16.07
C ASP A 153 13.96 -2.25 16.85
N ASP A 154 13.96 -1.06 16.27
CA ASP A 154 14.21 0.20 16.96
C ASP A 154 13.15 0.46 18.05
N GLN A 155 11.86 0.25 17.73
CA GLN A 155 10.77 0.36 18.69
C GLN A 155 10.95 -0.60 19.87
N LYS A 156 11.34 -1.86 19.61
CA LYS A 156 11.59 -2.87 20.66
C LYS A 156 12.77 -2.49 21.56
N ARG A 157 13.85 -1.93 20.98
CA ARG A 157 14.99 -1.43 21.76
C ARG A 157 14.56 -0.29 22.67
N LEU A 158 13.89 0.70 22.10
CA LEU A 158 13.39 1.85 22.87
C LEU A 158 12.44 1.40 24.00
N LEU A 159 11.55 0.45 23.74
CA LEU A 159 10.66 -0.10 24.77
C LEU A 159 11.42 -0.84 25.87
N LYS A 160 12.52 -1.55 25.57
CA LYS A 160 13.37 -2.15 26.61
C LYS A 160 13.99 -1.09 27.50
N ASP A 161 14.46 0.01 26.93
CA ASP A 161 15.06 1.10 27.68
C ASP A 161 14.01 1.80 28.56
N VAL A 162 12.82 2.05 28.04
CA VAL A 162 11.68 2.61 28.77
C VAL A 162 11.26 1.70 29.93
N LEU A 163 11.15 0.40 29.72
CA LEU A 163 10.81 -0.57 30.77
C LEU A 163 11.87 -0.58 31.89
N ALA A 164 13.15 -0.50 31.51
CA ALA A 164 14.25 -0.41 32.49
C ALA A 164 14.20 0.87 33.32
N GLU A 165 13.95 2.03 32.67
CA GLU A 165 13.81 3.33 33.34
C GLU A 165 12.64 3.32 34.34
N LEU A 166 11.49 2.75 33.94
CA LEU A 166 10.30 2.62 34.79
C LEU A 166 10.40 1.50 35.83
N LYS A 167 11.49 0.70 35.81
CA LYS A 167 11.67 -0.49 36.67
C LYS A 167 10.53 -1.51 36.55
N ILE A 168 10.02 -1.69 35.34
CA ILE A 168 8.96 -2.66 35.01
C ILE A 168 9.59 -3.94 34.49
N ASP A 169 9.12 -5.09 34.99
CA ASP A 169 9.64 -6.41 34.57
C ASP A 169 9.28 -6.72 33.10
N PRO A 170 10.29 -6.85 32.20
CA PRO A 170 10.06 -7.15 30.78
C PRO A 170 9.52 -8.58 30.52
N LYS A 171 9.49 -9.45 31.53
CA LYS A 171 8.81 -10.77 31.43
C LYS A 171 7.30 -10.60 31.55
N GLN A 172 6.84 -9.67 32.36
CA GLN A 172 5.42 -9.37 32.54
C GLN A 172 4.90 -8.46 31.43
N PHE A 173 5.69 -7.44 31.04
CA PHE A 173 5.37 -6.50 29.95
C PHE A 173 6.38 -6.65 28.83
N THR A 174 6.16 -7.65 27.96
CA THR A 174 7.11 -7.91 26.89
C THR A 174 7.13 -6.76 25.88
N PRO A 175 8.32 -6.36 25.35
CA PRO A 175 8.39 -5.28 24.36
C PRO A 175 7.49 -5.50 23.17
N ASN A 176 7.34 -6.74 22.68
CA ASN A 176 6.44 -7.06 21.58
C ASN A 176 4.97 -6.89 21.94
N GLY A 177 4.54 -7.38 23.08
CA GLY A 177 3.16 -7.25 23.57
C GLY A 177 2.80 -5.79 23.82
N THR A 178 3.69 -5.07 24.52
CA THR A 178 3.50 -3.63 24.79
C THR A 178 3.44 -2.81 23.53
N ARG A 179 4.33 -3.07 22.54
CA ARG A 179 4.28 -2.43 21.23
C ARG A 179 2.93 -2.65 20.53
N ALA A 180 2.40 -3.87 20.58
CA ALA A 180 1.09 -4.18 19.97
C ALA A 180 -0.06 -3.40 20.63
N VAL A 181 -0.02 -3.22 21.95
CA VAL A 181 -1.01 -2.40 22.67
C VAL A 181 -0.91 -0.93 22.28
N ILE A 182 0.30 -0.37 22.27
CA ILE A 182 0.56 1.02 21.87
C ILE A 182 0.12 1.26 20.41
N SER A 183 0.49 0.36 19.49
CA SER A 183 0.09 0.44 18.09
C SER A 183 -1.44 0.47 17.93
N ARG A 184 -2.15 -0.39 18.65
CA ARG A 184 -3.63 -0.39 18.65
C ARG A 184 -4.17 0.95 19.13
N TRP A 185 -3.68 1.50 20.27
CA TRP A 185 -4.10 2.78 20.78
C TRP A 185 -3.83 3.93 19.79
N LYS A 186 -2.65 3.95 19.18
CA LYS A 186 -2.34 4.95 18.14
C LYS A 186 -3.30 4.86 16.95
N ASN A 187 -3.61 3.64 16.48
CA ASN A 187 -4.53 3.42 15.36
C ASN A 187 -6.00 3.73 15.69
N ASP A 188 -6.37 3.69 16.97
CA ASP A 188 -7.69 4.09 17.48
C ASP A 188 -7.71 5.57 17.95
N ASP A 189 -6.65 6.34 17.69
CA ASP A 189 -6.47 7.74 18.13
C ASP A 189 -6.67 7.93 19.65
N VAL A 190 -6.10 7.00 20.42
CA VAL A 190 -6.09 7.05 21.89
C VAL A 190 -4.74 7.61 22.34
N SER A 191 -4.75 8.85 22.88
CA SER A 191 -3.54 9.46 23.45
C SER A 191 -3.10 8.74 24.74
N PRO A 192 -1.84 8.93 25.22
CA PRO A 192 -1.40 8.38 26.51
C PRO A 192 -2.31 8.79 27.67
N GLU A 193 -2.76 10.03 27.72
CA GLU A 193 -3.64 10.57 28.77
C GLU A 193 -5.02 9.90 28.71
N LYS A 194 -5.56 9.72 27.51
CA LYS A 194 -6.82 9.02 27.31
C LYS A 194 -6.69 7.54 27.67
N ALA A 195 -5.59 6.88 27.32
CA ALA A 195 -5.31 5.50 27.70
C ALA A 195 -5.29 5.35 29.22
N ALA A 196 -4.64 6.27 29.95
CA ALA A 196 -4.62 6.28 31.40
C ALA A 196 -6.03 6.49 31.99
N SER A 197 -6.84 7.36 31.40
CA SER A 197 -8.23 7.60 31.88
C SER A 197 -9.20 6.44 31.62
N LEU A 198 -8.90 5.58 30.63
CA LEU A 198 -9.68 4.40 30.26
C LEU A 198 -9.20 3.13 30.96
N ALA A 199 -8.07 3.19 31.68
CA ALA A 199 -7.49 2.02 32.34
C ALA A 199 -8.46 1.43 33.38
N GLY A 200 -8.83 0.15 33.18
CA GLY A 200 -9.74 -0.58 34.08
C GLY A 200 -9.06 -1.66 34.91
N SER A 201 -7.74 -1.85 34.73
CA SER A 201 -6.93 -2.81 35.43
C SER A 201 -5.51 -2.29 35.66
N PHE A 202 -4.81 -2.91 36.63
CA PHE A 202 -3.38 -2.62 36.86
C PHE A 202 -2.54 -2.80 35.58
N VAL A 203 -2.86 -3.77 34.75
CA VAL A 203 -2.16 -4.03 33.49
C VAL A 203 -2.39 -2.88 32.50
N ASP A 204 -3.60 -2.36 32.40
CA ASP A 204 -3.94 -1.23 31.53
C ASP A 204 -3.25 0.05 32.02
N GLU A 205 -3.25 0.31 33.35
CA GLU A 205 -2.54 1.44 33.95
C GLU A 205 -1.04 1.40 33.61
N LYS A 206 -0.42 0.21 33.74
CA LYS A 206 1.00 0.04 33.41
C LYS A 206 1.28 0.22 31.92
N HIS A 207 0.43 -0.30 31.04
CA HIS A 207 0.59 -0.05 29.59
C HIS A 207 0.45 1.44 29.27
N ALA A 208 -0.48 2.18 29.91
CA ALA A 208 -0.62 3.63 29.70
C ALA A 208 0.60 4.42 30.20
N GLU A 209 1.17 4.02 31.36
CA GLU A 209 2.42 4.60 31.88
C GLU A 209 3.58 4.38 30.89
N ILE A 210 3.74 3.13 30.39
CA ILE A 210 4.77 2.80 29.40
C ILE A 210 4.54 3.58 28.09
N TYR A 211 3.28 3.72 27.65
CA TYR A 211 2.95 4.47 26.44
C TYR A 211 3.36 5.93 26.54
N ALA A 212 3.06 6.59 27.68
CA ALA A 212 3.47 7.98 27.92
C ALA A 212 5.00 8.14 27.89
N ALA A 213 5.73 7.24 28.56
CA ALA A 213 7.18 7.25 28.56
C ALA A 213 7.76 6.96 27.16
N TYR A 214 7.18 6.03 26.42
CA TYR A 214 7.58 5.69 25.04
C TYR A 214 7.43 6.88 24.08
N VAL A 215 6.29 7.59 24.11
CA VAL A 215 6.07 8.79 23.28
C VAL A 215 7.09 9.88 23.61
N LYS A 216 7.37 10.09 24.91
CA LYS A 216 8.41 11.04 25.35
C LYS A 216 9.79 10.64 24.85
N ALA A 217 10.15 9.36 24.94
CA ALA A 217 11.43 8.83 24.48
C ALA A 217 11.60 8.95 22.96
N LEU A 218 10.54 8.67 22.16
CA LEU A 218 10.55 8.92 20.71
C LEU A 218 10.83 10.40 20.40
N ALA A 219 10.16 11.33 21.11
CA ALA A 219 10.36 12.76 20.91
C ALA A 219 11.81 13.19 21.24
N GLN A 220 12.42 12.63 22.30
CA GLN A 220 13.83 12.88 22.67
C GLN A 220 14.79 12.39 21.59
N CYS A 221 14.47 11.28 20.92
CA CYS A 221 15.25 10.75 19.79
C CYS A 221 14.98 11.49 18.47
N ASN A 222 14.14 12.52 18.46
CA ASN A 222 13.65 13.13 17.21
C ASN A 222 13.14 12.07 16.22
N ALA A 223 12.34 11.12 16.69
CA ALA A 223 11.88 9.99 15.93
C ALA A 223 10.36 9.85 15.96
N LEU A 224 9.83 9.27 14.92
CA LEU A 224 8.44 8.77 14.80
C LEU A 224 8.48 7.28 14.50
N ASP A 225 7.50 6.54 14.99
CA ASP A 225 7.29 5.16 14.52
C ASP A 225 6.33 5.13 13.31
N PHE A 226 6.06 3.93 12.79
CA PHE A 226 5.20 3.79 11.62
C PHE A 226 3.76 4.27 11.88
N ASP A 227 3.20 4.01 13.06
CA ASP A 227 1.85 4.44 13.42
C ASP A 227 1.77 5.97 13.49
N ASP A 228 2.82 6.63 13.99
CA ASP A 228 2.90 8.08 14.05
C ASP A 228 2.84 8.75 12.68
N LEU A 229 3.30 8.10 11.61
CA LEU A 229 3.25 8.68 10.26
C LEU A 229 1.83 9.00 9.83
N ILE A 230 0.86 8.17 10.22
CA ILE A 230 -0.57 8.42 9.92
C ILE A 230 -1.19 9.27 11.01
N LEU A 231 -1.01 8.91 12.28
CA LEU A 231 -1.57 9.62 13.44
C LEU A 231 -1.21 11.10 13.44
N LYS A 232 0.09 11.42 13.33
CA LYS A 232 0.55 12.81 13.31
C LYS A 232 0.11 13.57 12.05
N THR A 233 -0.05 12.88 10.92
CA THR A 233 -0.62 13.50 9.72
C THR A 233 -2.08 13.86 9.91
N VAL A 234 -2.87 12.98 10.52
CA VAL A 234 -4.26 13.27 10.87
C VAL A 234 -4.32 14.46 11.83
N HIS A 235 -3.57 14.45 12.92
CA HIS A 235 -3.52 15.56 13.88
C HIS A 235 -3.10 16.88 13.22
N LEU A 236 -2.10 16.86 12.32
CA LEU A 236 -1.68 18.04 11.56
C LEU A 236 -2.84 18.62 10.74
N LEU A 237 -3.55 17.77 10.00
CA LEU A 237 -4.65 18.21 9.14
C LEU A 237 -5.90 18.65 9.94
N GLU A 238 -6.15 18.07 11.11
CA GLU A 238 -7.24 18.47 12.00
C GLU A 238 -6.97 19.80 12.69
N GLN A 239 -5.78 19.98 13.24
CA GLN A 239 -5.42 21.15 14.04
C GLN A 239 -5.03 22.37 13.20
N HIS A 240 -4.57 22.17 11.95
CA HIS A 240 -4.09 23.24 11.08
C HIS A 240 -4.91 23.31 9.79
N GLU A 241 -5.99 24.08 9.81
CA GLU A 241 -6.91 24.24 8.69
C GLU A 241 -6.23 24.66 7.38
N GLN A 242 -5.27 25.58 7.45
CA GLN A 242 -4.55 26.04 6.26
C GLN A 242 -3.76 24.90 5.59
N VAL A 243 -3.15 24.02 6.39
CA VAL A 243 -2.46 22.83 5.88
C VAL A 243 -3.46 21.83 5.29
N ARG A 244 -4.57 21.59 5.98
CA ARG A 244 -5.65 20.75 5.47
C ARG A 244 -6.15 21.25 4.11
N LEU A 245 -6.51 22.53 4.02
CA LEU A 245 -7.00 23.12 2.78
C LEU A 245 -5.96 23.10 1.65
N LYS A 246 -4.67 23.30 1.95
CA LYS A 246 -3.58 23.16 0.99
C LYS A 246 -3.59 21.79 0.29
N TYR A 247 -3.73 20.71 1.06
CA TYR A 247 -3.72 19.35 0.51
C TYR A 247 -5.08 18.95 -0.08
N ALA A 248 -6.18 19.29 0.58
CA ALA A 248 -7.53 19.00 0.10
C ALA A 248 -7.87 19.74 -1.21
N ALA A 249 -7.42 20.98 -1.39
CA ALA A 249 -7.56 21.70 -2.65
C ALA A 249 -6.64 21.17 -3.75
N ARG A 250 -5.42 20.70 -3.37
CA ARG A 250 -4.48 20.09 -4.31
C ARG A 250 -5.00 18.80 -4.89
N PHE A 251 -5.48 17.89 -4.03
CA PHE A 251 -5.93 16.56 -4.45
C PHE A 251 -7.39 16.60 -4.87
N ARG A 252 -7.61 16.95 -6.15
CA ARG A 252 -8.96 16.98 -6.72
C ARG A 252 -9.61 15.61 -6.74
N HIS A 253 -8.83 14.53 -6.92
CA HIS A 253 -9.31 13.16 -6.90
C HIS A 253 -8.43 12.32 -5.96
N VAL A 254 -9.08 11.64 -5.02
CA VAL A 254 -8.46 10.69 -4.10
C VAL A 254 -8.97 9.30 -4.44
N LEU A 255 -8.03 8.37 -4.72
CA LEU A 255 -8.36 6.99 -5.03
C LEU A 255 -7.76 6.05 -3.98
N VAL A 256 -8.46 4.98 -3.63
CA VAL A 256 -8.01 4.02 -2.60
C VAL A 256 -8.23 2.60 -3.12
N ASP A 257 -7.16 1.81 -3.18
CA ASP A 257 -7.21 0.38 -3.45
C ASP A 257 -7.33 -0.41 -2.14
N GLU A 258 -7.86 -1.62 -2.20
CA GLU A 258 -8.07 -2.54 -1.07
C GLU A 258 -8.74 -1.84 0.15
N PHE A 259 -9.80 -1.09 -0.12
CA PHE A 259 -10.44 -0.22 0.87
C PHE A 259 -10.97 -0.97 2.09
N GLN A 260 -11.30 -2.27 1.97
CA GLN A 260 -11.71 -3.15 3.08
C GLN A 260 -10.64 -3.31 4.17
N ASP A 261 -9.37 -3.04 3.84
CA ASP A 261 -8.24 -3.20 4.77
C ASP A 261 -7.86 -1.89 5.48
N THR A 262 -8.65 -0.81 5.28
CA THR A 262 -8.40 0.48 5.92
C THR A 262 -8.77 0.47 7.40
N ASN A 263 -7.92 1.12 8.21
CA ASN A 263 -8.17 1.35 9.64
C ASN A 263 -8.88 2.71 9.89
N PRO A 264 -9.32 3.00 11.14
CA PRO A 264 -10.01 4.26 11.46
C PRO A 264 -9.22 5.52 11.11
N LEU A 265 -7.92 5.59 11.41
CA LEU A 265 -7.09 6.76 11.10
C LEU A 265 -6.95 6.98 9.58
N GLN A 266 -6.79 5.92 8.81
CA GLN A 266 -6.74 6.00 7.34
C GLN A 266 -8.07 6.53 6.78
N MET A 267 -9.19 6.12 7.36
CA MET A 267 -10.52 6.64 6.99
C MET A 267 -10.65 8.12 7.31
N VAL A 268 -10.18 8.57 8.49
CA VAL A 268 -10.16 10.00 8.86
C VAL A 268 -9.28 10.78 7.89
N LEU A 269 -8.07 10.27 7.58
CA LEU A 269 -7.15 10.91 6.63
C LEU A 269 -7.80 11.09 5.25
N VAL A 270 -8.46 10.08 4.73
CA VAL A 270 -9.20 10.15 3.45
C VAL A 270 -10.29 11.23 3.52
N LYS A 271 -11.09 11.26 4.60
CA LYS A 271 -12.12 12.28 4.80
C LYS A 271 -11.53 13.69 4.79
N LEU A 272 -10.44 13.93 5.54
CA LEU A 272 -9.78 15.24 5.62
C LEU A 272 -9.25 15.71 4.26
N LEU A 273 -8.69 14.80 3.46
CA LEU A 273 -8.15 15.11 2.15
C LEU A 273 -9.20 15.32 1.07
N THR A 274 -10.43 14.87 1.28
CA THR A 274 -11.55 15.02 0.32
C THR A 274 -12.52 16.16 0.68
N THR A 275 -12.26 16.95 1.73
CA THR A 275 -13.17 17.99 2.24
C THR A 275 -13.49 19.09 1.23
N VAL A 276 -12.62 19.38 0.25
CA VAL A 276 -12.82 20.46 -0.72
C VAL A 276 -13.60 20.00 -1.95
N HIS A 277 -13.23 18.85 -2.51
CA HIS A 277 -13.77 18.39 -3.80
C HIS A 277 -14.77 17.24 -3.68
N GLY A 278 -14.74 16.47 -2.60
CA GLY A 278 -15.60 15.31 -2.39
C GLY A 278 -15.33 14.13 -3.32
N ASN A 279 -14.35 14.22 -4.22
CA ASN A 279 -14.08 13.19 -5.24
C ASN A 279 -13.23 12.06 -4.66
N LEU A 280 -13.91 11.07 -4.13
CA LEU A 280 -13.34 9.86 -3.55
C LEU A 280 -13.73 8.64 -4.37
N PHE A 281 -12.76 7.89 -4.88
CA PHE A 281 -12.98 6.66 -5.62
C PHE A 281 -12.31 5.50 -4.89
N VAL A 282 -13.10 4.62 -4.27
CA VAL A 282 -12.57 3.48 -3.53
C VAL A 282 -12.92 2.16 -4.20
N VAL A 283 -11.96 1.24 -4.21
CA VAL A 283 -12.13 -0.11 -4.72
C VAL A 283 -11.80 -1.09 -3.61
N GLY A 284 -12.63 -2.08 -3.41
CA GLY A 284 -12.40 -3.08 -2.38
C GLY A 284 -13.23 -4.35 -2.58
N ASP A 285 -12.89 -5.34 -1.79
CA ASP A 285 -13.57 -6.63 -1.71
C ASP A 285 -13.90 -6.94 -0.25
N ASP A 286 -15.15 -6.75 0.13
CA ASP A 286 -15.62 -7.02 1.49
C ASP A 286 -15.42 -8.47 1.92
N ASP A 287 -15.36 -9.42 0.97
CA ASP A 287 -15.12 -10.82 1.23
C ASP A 287 -13.62 -11.15 1.43
N GLN A 288 -12.71 -10.20 1.18
CA GLN A 288 -11.26 -10.33 1.35
C GLN A 288 -10.70 -9.55 2.57
N SER A 289 -11.54 -9.05 3.46
CA SER A 289 -11.10 -8.37 4.67
C SER A 289 -10.49 -9.34 5.68
N ILE A 290 -9.16 -9.51 5.64
CA ILE A 290 -8.41 -10.45 6.50
C ILE A 290 -7.42 -9.76 7.44
N TYR A 291 -7.42 -8.43 7.52
CA TYR A 291 -6.50 -7.63 8.33
C TYR A 291 -7.13 -6.98 9.56
N SER A 292 -8.25 -7.50 10.07
CA SER A 292 -8.89 -7.01 11.30
C SER A 292 -7.92 -7.02 12.50
N TRP A 293 -7.03 -8.00 12.58
CA TRP A 293 -5.97 -8.10 13.59
C TRP A 293 -4.90 -6.99 13.49
N ARG A 294 -4.84 -6.27 12.35
CA ARG A 294 -4.03 -5.06 12.14
C ARG A 294 -4.84 -3.77 12.30
N GLY A 295 -6.07 -3.85 12.81
CA GLY A 295 -6.94 -2.71 13.01
C GLY A 295 -7.80 -2.33 11.81
N ALA A 296 -7.80 -3.13 10.72
CA ALA A 296 -8.72 -2.91 9.60
C ALA A 296 -10.18 -3.00 10.07
N ARG A 297 -11.02 -2.12 9.54
CA ARG A 297 -12.45 -2.01 9.86
C ARG A 297 -13.27 -2.19 8.60
N ILE A 298 -13.87 -3.36 8.44
CA ILE A 298 -14.73 -3.66 7.29
C ILE A 298 -15.93 -2.70 7.21
N GLU A 299 -16.35 -2.15 8.36
CA GLU A 299 -17.42 -1.15 8.44
C GLU A 299 -17.15 0.08 7.59
N ASN A 300 -15.87 0.44 7.36
CA ASN A 300 -15.51 1.54 6.45
C ASN A 300 -16.10 1.32 5.05
N MET A 301 -16.12 0.08 4.59
CA MET A 301 -16.68 -0.30 3.30
C MET A 301 -18.19 -0.57 3.38
N LEU A 302 -18.64 -1.31 4.40
CA LEU A 302 -20.06 -1.67 4.54
C LEU A 302 -20.95 -0.45 4.72
N LYS A 303 -20.49 0.55 5.50
CA LYS A 303 -21.18 1.80 5.79
C LYS A 303 -20.72 2.99 4.95
N PHE A 304 -20.13 2.74 3.79
CA PHE A 304 -19.56 3.80 2.95
C PHE A 304 -20.56 4.88 2.58
N GLU A 305 -21.80 4.49 2.23
CA GLU A 305 -22.89 5.40 1.86
C GLU A 305 -23.39 6.25 3.03
N GLU A 306 -23.23 5.75 4.28
CA GLU A 306 -23.52 6.54 5.50
C GLU A 306 -22.42 7.58 5.74
N PHE A 307 -21.17 7.23 5.50
CA PHE A 307 -20.02 8.13 5.66
C PHE A 307 -19.89 9.16 4.54
N PHE A 308 -20.36 8.81 3.34
CA PHE A 308 -20.30 9.62 2.13
C PHE A 308 -21.68 9.65 1.45
N PRO A 309 -22.60 10.50 1.92
CA PRO A 309 -23.93 10.62 1.33
C PRO A 309 -23.88 10.95 -0.16
N GLY A 310 -24.73 10.32 -0.95
CA GLY A 310 -24.77 10.48 -2.41
C GLY A 310 -23.74 9.64 -3.15
N ALA A 311 -23.11 8.69 -2.48
CA ALA A 311 -22.12 7.81 -3.11
C ALA A 311 -22.73 6.94 -4.22
N HIS A 312 -21.99 6.81 -5.32
CA HIS A 312 -22.30 5.86 -6.38
C HIS A 312 -21.67 4.51 -6.07
N VAL A 313 -22.44 3.43 -6.12
CA VAL A 313 -21.97 2.07 -5.83
C VAL A 313 -22.02 1.22 -7.10
N PHE A 314 -20.86 0.69 -7.49
CA PHE A 314 -20.72 -0.25 -8.61
C PHE A 314 -20.32 -1.63 -8.11
N ARG A 315 -20.78 -2.70 -8.79
CA ARG A 315 -20.41 -4.08 -8.47
C ARG A 315 -19.70 -4.71 -9.66
N LEU A 316 -18.53 -5.29 -9.41
CA LEU A 316 -17.76 -6.05 -10.39
C LEU A 316 -17.83 -7.53 -10.03
N GLU A 317 -18.67 -8.28 -10.73
CA GLU A 317 -18.97 -9.69 -10.43
C GLU A 317 -18.39 -10.65 -11.47
N GLN A 318 -18.09 -10.15 -12.70
CA GLN A 318 -17.47 -10.97 -13.72
C GLN A 318 -16.01 -11.23 -13.40
N ASN A 319 -15.68 -12.50 -13.20
CA ASN A 319 -14.31 -12.95 -12.92
C ASN A 319 -13.60 -13.36 -14.21
N TYR A 320 -12.33 -12.95 -14.34
CA TYR A 320 -11.45 -13.23 -15.48
C TYR A 320 -10.26 -14.11 -15.12
N ARG A 321 -10.17 -14.55 -13.87
CA ARG A 321 -9.02 -15.29 -13.32
C ARG A 321 -9.29 -16.78 -13.25
N SER A 322 -10.49 -17.18 -12.82
CA SER A 322 -10.80 -18.53 -12.39
C SER A 322 -11.87 -19.18 -13.27
N THR A 323 -11.84 -20.50 -13.33
CA THR A 323 -12.85 -21.31 -13.99
C THR A 323 -14.13 -21.42 -13.16
N GLY A 324 -15.23 -21.89 -13.78
CA GLY A 324 -16.55 -21.92 -13.16
C GLY A 324 -16.62 -22.74 -11.88
N HIS A 325 -15.99 -23.94 -11.84
CA HIS A 325 -16.01 -24.78 -10.64
C HIS A 325 -15.33 -24.15 -9.43
N ILE A 326 -14.23 -23.41 -9.66
CA ILE A 326 -13.54 -22.65 -8.59
C ILE A 326 -14.46 -21.56 -8.03
N LEU A 327 -15.17 -20.83 -8.93
CA LEU A 327 -16.08 -19.76 -8.51
C LEU A 327 -17.30 -20.27 -7.77
N ASP A 328 -17.87 -21.41 -8.20
CA ASP A 328 -18.99 -22.03 -7.50
C ASP A 328 -18.59 -22.37 -6.04
N ALA A 329 -17.45 -23.04 -5.86
CA ALA A 329 -16.96 -23.38 -4.52
C ALA A 329 -16.65 -22.12 -3.68
N ALA A 330 -16.02 -21.07 -4.29
CA ALA A 330 -15.76 -19.83 -3.60
C ALA A 330 -17.05 -19.10 -3.18
N ASN A 331 -18.07 -19.07 -4.04
CA ASN A 331 -19.39 -18.49 -3.72
C ASN A 331 -20.09 -19.25 -2.60
N GLU A 332 -19.98 -20.58 -2.57
CA GLU A 332 -20.55 -21.42 -1.51
C GLU A 332 -19.88 -21.15 -0.16
N VAL A 333 -18.55 -21.10 -0.12
CA VAL A 333 -17.80 -20.78 1.09
C VAL A 333 -18.17 -19.40 1.62
N ILE A 334 -18.20 -18.40 0.74
CA ILE A 334 -18.44 -17.01 1.13
C ILE A 334 -19.91 -16.72 1.50
N ALA A 335 -20.85 -17.56 1.06
CA ALA A 335 -22.26 -17.44 1.45
C ALA A 335 -22.48 -17.56 2.97
N ASN A 336 -21.54 -18.17 3.70
CA ASN A 336 -21.55 -18.24 5.17
C ASN A 336 -21.32 -16.88 5.83
N ASN A 337 -20.75 -15.90 5.14
CA ASN A 337 -20.56 -14.55 5.67
C ASN A 337 -21.89 -13.78 5.61
N LYS A 338 -22.39 -13.37 6.78
CA LYS A 338 -23.68 -12.66 6.91
C LYS A 338 -23.59 -11.15 6.69
N HIS A 339 -22.43 -10.55 6.99
CA HIS A 339 -22.20 -9.10 6.92
C HIS A 339 -21.36 -8.77 5.68
N ARG A 340 -22.05 -8.54 4.54
CA ARG A 340 -21.41 -8.24 3.26
C ARG A 340 -22.30 -7.35 2.38
N LYS A 341 -21.68 -6.62 1.43
CA LYS A 341 -22.40 -5.80 0.41
C LYS A 341 -23.15 -6.68 -0.60
N GLY A 342 -22.84 -7.96 -0.67
CA GLY A 342 -23.46 -8.94 -1.56
C GLY A 342 -22.98 -8.79 -3.00
N LYS A 343 -22.31 -9.81 -3.47
CA LYS A 343 -21.92 -10.03 -4.87
C LYS A 343 -21.86 -11.53 -5.12
N ASN A 344 -22.00 -11.92 -6.37
CA ASN A 344 -21.91 -13.31 -6.81
C ASN A 344 -20.96 -13.39 -7.99
N LEU A 345 -19.82 -14.08 -7.83
CA LEU A 345 -18.83 -14.18 -8.89
C LEU A 345 -19.28 -15.17 -9.96
N TRP A 346 -19.15 -14.74 -11.21
CA TRP A 346 -19.43 -15.58 -12.38
C TRP A 346 -18.35 -15.38 -13.44
N THR A 347 -18.22 -16.33 -14.35
CA THR A 347 -17.30 -16.24 -15.49
C THR A 347 -17.98 -16.64 -16.79
N SER A 348 -17.59 -15.99 -17.89
CA SER A 348 -17.91 -16.42 -19.25
C SER A 348 -16.91 -17.46 -19.79
N GLY A 349 -15.87 -17.78 -19.03
CA GLY A 349 -14.86 -18.78 -19.36
C GLY A 349 -15.37 -20.20 -19.18
N THR A 350 -14.46 -21.18 -19.32
CA THR A 350 -14.76 -22.60 -19.16
C THR A 350 -15.17 -22.95 -17.73
N ARG A 351 -15.87 -24.08 -17.59
CA ARG A 351 -16.15 -24.65 -16.25
C ARG A 351 -14.87 -25.11 -15.54
N GLY A 352 -13.85 -25.52 -16.31
CA GLY A 352 -12.61 -26.09 -15.78
C GLY A 352 -12.79 -27.46 -15.13
N ASP A 353 -11.73 -27.97 -14.55
CA ASP A 353 -11.75 -29.21 -13.80
C ASP A 353 -12.42 -29.04 -12.44
N LYS A 354 -12.93 -30.14 -11.89
CA LYS A 354 -13.48 -30.17 -10.53
C LYS A 354 -12.36 -29.99 -9.51
N LEU A 355 -12.71 -29.43 -8.37
CA LEU A 355 -11.81 -29.37 -7.22
C LEU A 355 -11.60 -30.76 -6.64
N THR A 356 -10.40 -31.02 -6.17
CA THR A 356 -10.03 -32.23 -5.45
C THR A 356 -9.77 -31.87 -3.98
N GLU A 357 -10.33 -32.64 -3.06
CA GLU A 357 -10.07 -32.57 -1.63
C GLU A 357 -9.50 -33.91 -1.20
N GLU A 358 -8.40 -33.89 -0.47
CA GLU A 358 -7.70 -35.07 0.02
C GLU A 358 -7.39 -34.86 1.52
N GLU A 359 -7.59 -35.90 2.33
CA GLU A 359 -7.23 -35.93 3.75
C GLU A 359 -5.99 -36.82 3.94
N PHE A 360 -5.06 -36.38 4.77
CA PHE A 360 -3.78 -37.05 5.02
C PHE A 360 -3.65 -37.41 6.49
N HIS A 361 -2.83 -38.43 6.75
CA HIS A 361 -2.56 -38.87 8.12
C HIS A 361 -1.69 -37.87 8.87
N ASP A 362 -0.72 -37.27 8.18
CA ASP A 362 0.20 -36.26 8.70
C ASP A 362 0.68 -35.32 7.60
N ASP A 363 1.50 -34.34 7.97
CA ASP A 363 2.06 -33.33 7.10
C ASP A 363 3.17 -33.89 6.16
N GLU A 364 3.78 -35.03 6.49
CA GLU A 364 4.75 -35.71 5.62
C GLU A 364 4.02 -36.39 4.45
N ASP A 365 2.88 -37.04 4.71
CA ASP A 365 2.03 -37.64 3.68
C ASP A 365 1.46 -36.57 2.74
N GLU A 366 0.99 -35.42 3.30
CA GLU A 366 0.56 -34.26 2.50
C GLU A 366 1.67 -33.75 1.57
N ALA A 367 2.89 -33.61 2.10
CA ALA A 367 4.03 -33.13 1.34
C ALA A 367 4.48 -34.12 0.26
N ALA A 368 4.42 -35.42 0.52
CA ALA A 368 4.71 -36.46 -0.47
C ALA A 368 3.69 -36.42 -1.61
N ARG A 369 2.40 -36.28 -1.30
CA ARG A 369 1.34 -36.14 -2.28
C ARG A 369 1.50 -34.90 -3.15
N LEU A 370 1.89 -33.76 -2.54
CA LEU A 370 2.21 -32.54 -3.28
C LEU A 370 3.31 -32.78 -4.34
N VAL A 371 4.37 -33.48 -3.99
CA VAL A 371 5.45 -33.83 -4.94
C VAL A 371 4.90 -34.62 -6.10
N ASP A 372 4.03 -35.59 -5.87
CA ASP A 372 3.40 -36.40 -6.92
C ASP A 372 2.48 -35.55 -7.82
N ILE A 373 1.71 -34.63 -7.25
CA ILE A 373 0.90 -33.68 -8.03
C ILE A 373 1.78 -32.85 -8.94
N VAL A 374 2.85 -32.23 -8.41
CA VAL A 374 3.77 -31.40 -9.20
C VAL A 374 4.41 -32.19 -10.34
N ARG A 375 4.79 -33.45 -10.10
CA ARG A 375 5.36 -34.32 -11.14
C ARG A 375 4.32 -34.67 -12.23
N THR A 376 3.11 -35.00 -11.82
CA THR A 376 2.00 -35.35 -12.71
C THR A 376 1.65 -34.17 -13.62
N GLU A 377 1.45 -32.99 -13.03
CA GLU A 377 1.09 -31.78 -13.77
C GLU A 377 2.24 -31.34 -14.70
N THR A 378 3.49 -31.45 -14.24
CA THR A 378 4.64 -31.16 -15.09
C THR A 378 4.78 -32.14 -16.25
N ALA A 379 4.50 -33.43 -16.03
CA ALA A 379 4.49 -34.45 -17.10
C ALA A 379 3.33 -34.21 -18.10
N ALA A 380 2.23 -33.63 -17.65
CA ALA A 380 1.11 -33.19 -18.49
C ALA A 380 1.40 -31.89 -19.28
N GLY A 381 2.57 -31.24 -19.05
CA GLY A 381 3.02 -30.07 -19.80
C GLY A 381 2.81 -28.73 -19.07
N ILE A 382 2.34 -28.72 -17.82
CA ILE A 382 2.22 -27.50 -17.02
C ILE A 382 3.61 -27.07 -16.55
N SER A 383 3.97 -25.80 -16.78
CA SER A 383 5.21 -25.23 -16.28
C SER A 383 5.21 -25.18 -14.76
N ARG A 384 6.34 -25.52 -14.12
CA ARG A 384 6.48 -25.39 -12.65
C ARG A 384 6.22 -23.96 -12.15
N GLY A 385 6.51 -22.95 -12.96
CA GLY A 385 6.22 -21.54 -12.66
C GLY A 385 4.74 -21.23 -12.59
N ASP A 386 3.88 -22.08 -13.14
CA ASP A 386 2.41 -21.94 -13.15
C ASP A 386 1.74 -22.74 -12.02
N ILE A 387 2.54 -23.45 -11.18
CA ILE A 387 2.05 -24.20 -10.02
C ILE A 387 2.32 -23.38 -8.76
N THR A 388 1.28 -23.12 -7.98
CA THR A 388 1.40 -22.38 -6.71
C THR A 388 0.84 -23.21 -5.56
N VAL A 389 1.62 -23.30 -4.48
CA VAL A 389 1.21 -23.94 -3.22
C VAL A 389 0.91 -22.84 -2.20
N LEU A 390 -0.29 -22.87 -1.62
CA LEU A 390 -0.72 -21.92 -0.61
C LEU A 390 -0.81 -22.61 0.75
N TYR A 391 -0.29 -21.99 1.80
CA TYR A 391 -0.38 -22.47 3.17
C TYR A 391 -0.77 -21.34 4.13
N ARG A 392 -1.32 -21.68 5.30
CA ARG A 392 -1.85 -20.70 6.25
C ARG A 392 -0.76 -20.01 7.08
N THR A 393 0.27 -20.74 7.47
CA THR A 393 1.35 -20.25 8.35
C THR A 393 2.71 -20.61 7.78
N ASN A 394 3.71 -19.74 8.01
CA ASN A 394 5.08 -19.99 7.53
C ASN A 394 5.70 -21.27 8.10
N ALA A 395 5.21 -21.77 9.24
CA ALA A 395 5.69 -23.02 9.82
C ALA A 395 5.41 -24.24 8.91
N GLN A 396 4.29 -24.20 8.17
CA GLN A 396 3.90 -25.28 7.26
C GLN A 396 4.83 -25.38 6.03
N SER A 397 5.48 -24.29 5.63
CA SER A 397 6.35 -24.33 4.43
C SER A 397 7.51 -25.29 4.58
N ARG A 398 8.03 -25.51 5.80
CA ARG A 398 9.26 -26.28 6.04
C ARG A 398 9.16 -27.72 5.53
N VAL A 399 8.09 -28.43 5.86
CA VAL A 399 7.87 -29.82 5.46
C VAL A 399 7.70 -29.90 3.95
N LEU A 400 6.95 -28.96 3.35
CA LEU A 400 6.75 -28.86 1.91
C LEU A 400 8.08 -28.57 1.17
N GLU A 401 8.89 -27.62 1.67
CA GLU A 401 10.20 -27.29 1.12
C GLU A 401 11.16 -28.49 1.18
N ASP A 402 11.19 -29.22 2.31
CA ASP A 402 12.03 -30.40 2.48
C ASP A 402 11.64 -31.53 1.50
N ALA A 403 10.33 -31.74 1.29
CA ALA A 403 9.85 -32.74 0.32
C ALA A 403 10.22 -32.34 -1.13
N LEU A 404 10.00 -31.09 -1.54
CA LEU A 404 10.38 -30.59 -2.86
C LEU A 404 11.89 -30.67 -3.11
N ARG A 405 12.71 -30.36 -2.09
CA ARG A 405 14.16 -30.44 -2.14
C ARG A 405 14.64 -31.90 -2.31
N ARG A 406 14.09 -32.84 -1.52
CA ARG A 406 14.40 -34.29 -1.66
C ARG A 406 14.01 -34.82 -3.04
N ALA A 407 12.94 -34.29 -3.62
CA ALA A 407 12.46 -34.66 -4.95
C ALA A 407 13.19 -33.95 -6.09
N HIS A 408 14.18 -33.08 -5.82
CA HIS A 408 14.90 -32.23 -6.77
C HIS A 408 13.99 -31.34 -7.61
N ILE A 409 12.90 -30.84 -7.03
CA ILE A 409 11.98 -29.89 -7.64
C ILE A 409 12.39 -28.48 -7.22
N ALA A 410 12.74 -27.63 -8.19
CA ALA A 410 13.04 -26.22 -7.92
C ALA A 410 11.76 -25.47 -7.52
N TYR A 411 11.84 -24.65 -6.49
CA TYR A 411 10.74 -23.85 -5.97
C TYR A 411 11.23 -22.48 -5.51
N GLN A 412 10.30 -21.55 -5.31
CA GLN A 412 10.54 -20.24 -4.71
C GLN A 412 9.54 -20.00 -3.59
N VAL A 413 10.02 -19.57 -2.41
CA VAL A 413 9.14 -19.15 -1.30
C VAL A 413 8.93 -17.65 -1.41
N VAL A 414 7.67 -17.23 -1.49
CA VAL A 414 7.30 -15.81 -1.60
C VAL A 414 6.99 -15.28 -0.21
N GLY A 415 7.67 -14.19 0.18
CA GLY A 415 7.42 -13.50 1.47
C GLY A 415 8.16 -14.10 2.68
N SER A 416 9.07 -15.05 2.48
CA SER A 416 10.01 -15.45 3.54
C SER A 416 11.18 -14.46 3.59
N LEU A 417 11.63 -14.16 4.82
CA LEU A 417 12.96 -13.59 5.01
C LEU A 417 13.96 -14.68 4.59
N HIS A 418 14.73 -14.43 3.53
CA HIS A 418 15.82 -15.34 3.17
C HIS A 418 16.82 -15.41 4.32
N PHE A 419 17.09 -16.60 4.84
CA PHE A 419 18.03 -16.82 5.92
C PHE A 419 19.51 -16.62 5.50
N TYR A 420 19.74 -16.22 4.24
CA TYR A 420 21.06 -16.12 3.59
C TYR A 420 21.22 -14.84 2.72
N ASP A 421 20.51 -13.74 2.99
CA ASP A 421 20.81 -12.41 2.44
C ASP A 421 21.42 -11.51 3.51
#